data_0faa3b30576bd48a644321741dce80a7
#
_entry.id   0faa3b30576bd48a644321741dce80a7
#
_cell.length_a   1.000
_cell.length_b   1.000
_cell.length_c   1.000
_cell.angle_alpha   90.00
_cell.angle_beta   90.00
_cell.angle_gamma   90.00
#
_symmetry.space_group_name_H-M   'P 1'
#
loop_
_entity.id
_entity.type
_entity.pdbx_description
1 polymer ?
#
loop_
_entity_poly.entity_id
_entity_poly.type
_entity_poly.pdbx_seq_one_letter_code
_entity_poly.pdbx_strand_id
1 'polypeptide(L)'
;MAGIYLHIPFCRQACTYCNFHFSTSLKLKDSLLEALRAEIALQKHYLDNPKIETIYLGGGTPSLLTADEIKMIADEVARHFDISDLKEFTIETNPDDLVPQYIKSLRGTLINRFSIGTQSFFDADLQYMNRAHNAQEA
;
A
#
# COMPACT_ATOMS: atom_id res chain seq x y z
N MET A 1 -20.55 4.90 -5.89
CA MET A 1 -19.34 4.51 -5.10
C MET A 1 -18.12 4.86 -5.93
N ALA A 2 -17.20 5.65 -5.40
CA ALA A 2 -15.94 5.95 -6.06
C ALA A 2 -14.78 5.59 -5.14
N GLY A 3 -13.67 5.11 -5.72
CA GLY A 3 -12.48 4.71 -4.99
C GLY A 3 -11.21 5.14 -5.71
N ILE A 4 -10.13 5.27 -4.95
CA ILE A 4 -8.81 5.59 -5.46
C ILE A 4 -7.88 4.41 -5.18
N TYR A 5 -7.27 3.88 -6.23
CA TYR A 5 -6.19 2.90 -6.14
C TYR A 5 -4.85 3.60 -6.40
N LEU A 6 -3.90 3.38 -5.52
CA LEU A 6 -2.55 3.93 -5.60
C LEU A 6 -1.54 2.78 -5.68
N HIS A 7 -0.75 2.75 -6.73
CA HIS A 7 0.19 1.66 -6.99
C HIS A 7 1.58 1.97 -6.43
N ILE A 8 2.07 1.10 -5.54
CA ILE A 8 3.39 1.19 -4.92
C ILE A 8 4.26 0.02 -5.42
N PRO A 9 5.06 0.22 -6.47
CA PRO A 9 5.76 -0.86 -7.17
C PRO A 9 7.09 -1.26 -6.52
N PHE A 10 7.14 -1.35 -5.20
CA PHE A 10 8.35 -1.75 -4.49
C PHE A 10 8.11 -2.99 -3.65
N CYS A 11 9.11 -3.90 -3.64
CA CYS A 11 9.13 -5.09 -2.80
C CYS A 11 10.51 -5.24 -2.16
N ARG A 12 10.58 -5.88 -0.99
CA ARG A 12 11.89 -6.27 -0.40
C ARG A 12 12.51 -7.44 -1.15
N GLN A 13 11.68 -8.35 -1.67
CA GLN A 13 12.08 -9.63 -2.24
C GLN A 13 11.23 -9.95 -3.47
N ALA A 14 11.84 -10.58 -4.47
CA ALA A 14 11.17 -11.05 -5.66
C ALA A 14 10.61 -12.46 -5.43
N CYS A 15 9.29 -12.60 -5.37
CA CYS A 15 8.63 -13.90 -5.27
C CYS A 15 8.65 -14.61 -6.63
N THR A 16 8.85 -15.94 -6.64
CA THR A 16 9.01 -16.72 -7.88
C THR A 16 7.76 -16.79 -8.76
N TYR A 17 6.58 -16.60 -8.17
CA TYR A 17 5.28 -16.64 -8.86
C TYR A 17 4.80 -15.27 -9.35
N CYS A 18 5.45 -14.18 -8.89
CA CYS A 18 4.93 -12.83 -9.13
C CYS A 18 5.34 -12.31 -10.51
N ASN A 19 4.35 -11.91 -11.30
CA ASN A 19 4.55 -11.27 -12.60
C ASN A 19 4.07 -9.82 -12.64
N PHE A 20 3.79 -9.21 -11.49
CA PHE A 20 3.50 -7.79 -11.41
C PHE A 20 4.74 -6.94 -11.67
N HIS A 21 4.53 -5.71 -12.10
CA HIS A 21 5.62 -4.75 -12.19
C HIS A 21 6.04 -4.32 -10.79
N PHE A 22 7.28 -4.63 -10.40
CA PHE A 22 7.88 -4.21 -9.13
C PHE A 22 9.38 -4.00 -9.25
N SER A 23 9.95 -3.30 -8.28
CA SER A 23 11.39 -3.13 -8.10
C SER A 23 11.79 -3.53 -6.68
N THR A 24 12.89 -4.25 -6.54
CA THR A 24 13.51 -4.51 -5.24
C THR A 24 14.46 -3.39 -4.80
N SER A 25 14.67 -2.37 -5.64
CA SER A 25 15.43 -1.18 -5.33
C SER A 25 14.53 -0.03 -4.91
N LEU A 26 14.77 0.52 -3.72
CA LEU A 26 14.04 1.68 -3.19
C LEU A 26 14.61 3.03 -3.64
N LYS A 27 15.61 3.06 -4.53
CA LYS A 27 16.29 4.30 -4.97
C LYS A 27 15.34 5.34 -5.56
N LEU A 28 14.26 4.89 -6.18
CA LEU A 28 13.27 5.76 -6.83
C LEU A 28 12.02 5.98 -5.97
N LYS A 29 12.00 5.51 -4.71
CA LYS A 29 10.80 5.59 -3.86
C LYS A 29 10.34 7.04 -3.66
N ASP A 30 11.25 7.92 -3.29
CA ASP A 30 10.93 9.33 -3.03
C ASP A 30 10.45 10.04 -4.29
N SER A 31 11.13 9.83 -5.43
CA SER A 31 10.70 10.39 -6.72
C SER A 31 9.34 9.85 -7.16
N LEU A 32 9.03 8.57 -6.88
CA LEU A 32 7.71 8.00 -7.13
C LEU A 32 6.63 8.68 -6.27
N LEU A 33 6.90 8.90 -4.99
CA LEU A 33 5.94 9.56 -4.09
C LEU A 33 5.66 10.99 -4.53
N GLU A 34 6.66 11.72 -4.98
CA GLU A 34 6.48 13.06 -5.57
C GLU A 34 5.64 13.00 -6.85
N ALA A 35 5.93 12.07 -7.77
CA ALA A 35 5.18 11.89 -9.01
C ALA A 35 3.71 11.48 -8.72
N LEU A 36 3.48 10.60 -7.74
CA LEU A 36 2.17 10.15 -7.32
C LEU A 36 1.32 11.33 -6.80
N ARG A 37 1.91 12.22 -5.99
CA ARG A 37 1.23 13.43 -5.52
C ARG A 37 0.88 14.37 -6.67
N ALA A 38 1.79 14.54 -7.61
CA ALA A 38 1.51 15.34 -8.80
C ALA A 38 0.39 14.73 -9.66
N GLU A 39 0.36 13.40 -9.80
CA GLU A 39 -0.70 12.69 -10.52
C GLU A 39 -2.06 12.85 -9.82
N ILE A 40 -2.14 12.70 -8.50
CA ILE A 40 -3.37 12.95 -7.72
C ILE A 40 -3.91 14.35 -8.03
N ALA A 41 -3.06 15.36 -8.01
CA ALA A 41 -3.47 16.74 -8.31
C ALA A 41 -3.94 16.91 -9.77
N LEU A 42 -3.28 16.29 -10.73
CA LEU A 42 -3.65 16.34 -12.15
C LEU A 42 -4.99 15.64 -12.42
N GLN A 43 -5.28 14.55 -11.72
CA GLN A 43 -6.48 13.72 -11.91
C GLN A 43 -7.71 14.21 -11.11
N LYS A 44 -7.64 15.38 -10.45
CA LYS A 44 -8.72 15.89 -9.60
C LYS A 44 -10.09 16.03 -10.30
N HIS A 45 -10.11 16.11 -11.62
CA HIS A 45 -11.33 16.22 -12.44
C HIS A 45 -11.67 14.92 -13.19
N TYR A 46 -10.90 13.84 -12.97
CA TYR A 46 -11.12 12.55 -13.63
C TYR A 46 -12.49 11.93 -13.26
N LEU A 47 -12.91 12.14 -12.04
CA LEU A 47 -14.23 11.74 -11.56
C LEU A 47 -15.05 13.02 -11.36
N ASP A 48 -16.26 13.12 -11.89
CA ASP A 48 -17.15 14.29 -11.78
C ASP A 48 -17.53 14.62 -10.31
N ASN A 49 -16.54 15.00 -9.50
CA ASN A 49 -16.62 15.34 -8.06
C ASN A 49 -17.38 14.30 -7.18
N PRO A 50 -17.18 12.99 -7.34
CA PRO A 50 -17.81 12.03 -6.46
C PRO A 50 -17.10 12.08 -5.09
N LYS A 51 -17.86 11.76 -4.05
CA LYS A 51 -17.26 11.45 -2.75
C LYS A 51 -16.51 10.12 -2.84
N ILE A 52 -15.29 10.12 -2.33
CA ILE A 52 -14.44 8.92 -2.28
C ILE A 52 -14.83 8.09 -1.06
N GLU A 53 -15.24 6.87 -1.31
CA GLU A 53 -15.63 5.92 -0.25
C GLU A 53 -14.50 4.97 0.13
N THR A 54 -13.54 4.73 -0.80
CA THR A 54 -12.44 3.79 -0.56
C THR A 54 -11.11 4.33 -1.11
N ILE A 55 -10.02 4.09 -0.36
CA ILE A 55 -8.65 4.28 -0.82
C ILE A 55 -7.91 2.95 -0.66
N TYR A 56 -7.11 2.57 -1.64
CA TYR A 56 -6.38 1.30 -1.62
C TYR A 56 -4.93 1.53 -2.05
N LEU A 57 -4.00 1.23 -1.15
CA LEU A 57 -2.57 1.15 -1.46
C LEU A 57 -2.23 -0.30 -1.79
N GLY A 58 -1.87 -0.55 -3.03
CA GLY A 58 -1.56 -1.89 -3.52
C GLY A 58 -0.37 -1.92 -4.47
N GLY A 59 -0.10 -3.08 -5.04
CA GLY A 59 0.93 -3.27 -6.07
C GLY A 59 2.02 -4.24 -5.67
N GLY A 60 3.18 -3.74 -5.30
CA GLY A 60 4.29 -4.54 -4.77
C GLY A 60 4.10 -4.81 -3.28
N THR A 61 4.62 -3.94 -2.45
CA THR A 61 4.55 -4.03 -0.97
C THR A 61 4.37 -2.63 -0.37
N PRO A 62 3.14 -2.10 -0.32
CA PRO A 62 2.88 -0.75 0.20
C PRO A 62 3.28 -0.55 1.67
N SER A 63 3.40 -1.62 2.46
CA SER A 63 3.93 -1.58 3.83
C SER A 63 5.41 -1.18 3.94
N LEU A 64 6.11 -0.97 2.82
CA LEU A 64 7.42 -0.32 2.79
C LEU A 64 7.34 1.20 3.01
N LEU A 65 6.14 1.77 2.95
CA LEU A 65 5.91 3.18 3.26
C LEU A 65 5.90 3.39 4.78
N THR A 66 6.48 4.49 5.20
CA THR A 66 6.35 4.97 6.58
C THR A 66 4.96 5.53 6.84
N ALA A 67 4.56 5.63 8.11
CA ALA A 67 3.29 6.26 8.49
C ALA A 67 3.19 7.72 8.00
N ASP A 68 4.31 8.46 7.99
CA ASP A 68 4.34 9.84 7.54
C ASP A 68 4.17 9.95 6.01
N GLU A 69 4.74 9.03 5.23
CA GLU A 69 4.53 8.95 3.78
C GLU A 69 3.06 8.60 3.46
N ILE A 70 2.45 7.69 4.23
CA ILE A 70 1.03 7.34 4.08
C ILE A 70 0.13 8.55 4.40
N LYS A 71 0.44 9.30 5.47
CA LYS A 71 -0.28 10.54 5.81
C LYS A 71 -0.15 11.57 4.69
N MET A 72 1.06 11.77 4.18
CA MET A 72 1.31 12.71 3.09
C MET A 72 0.47 12.38 1.85
N ILE A 73 0.35 11.09 1.50
CA ILE A 73 -0.52 10.63 0.40
C ILE A 73 -2.00 10.91 0.73
N ALA A 74 -2.46 10.56 1.94
CA ALA A 74 -3.83 10.79 2.36
C ALA A 74 -4.21 12.28 2.35
N ASP A 75 -3.32 13.15 2.81
CA ASP A 75 -3.49 14.59 2.81
C ASP A 75 -3.57 15.15 1.38
N GLU A 76 -2.76 14.61 0.46
CA GLU A 76 -2.82 15.00 -0.95
C GLU A 76 -4.16 14.59 -1.59
N VAL A 77 -4.64 13.37 -1.31
CA VAL A 77 -5.98 12.93 -1.76
C VAL A 77 -7.05 13.85 -1.18
N ALA A 78 -7.03 14.12 0.12
CA ALA A 78 -8.01 14.97 0.79
C ALA A 78 -8.02 16.42 0.28
N ARG A 79 -6.89 16.91 -0.23
CA ARG A 79 -6.78 18.26 -0.83
C ARG A 79 -7.52 18.38 -2.16
N HIS A 80 -7.63 17.30 -2.91
CA HIS A 80 -8.14 17.29 -4.29
C HIS A 80 -9.47 16.56 -4.45
N PHE A 81 -9.85 15.72 -3.50
CA PHE A 81 -11.07 14.90 -3.54
C PHE A 81 -11.83 14.99 -2.22
N ASP A 82 -13.15 14.91 -2.28
CA ASP A 82 -14.00 14.83 -1.08
C ASP A 82 -13.94 13.42 -0.49
N ILE A 83 -13.22 13.27 0.64
CA ILE A 83 -13.10 12.02 1.39
C ILE A 83 -14.01 11.99 2.63
N SER A 84 -15.02 12.88 2.74
CA SER A 84 -15.91 12.94 3.91
C SER A 84 -16.71 11.66 4.14
N ASP A 85 -16.91 10.86 3.09
CA ASP A 85 -17.60 9.57 3.13
C ASP A 85 -16.64 8.37 3.10
N LEU A 86 -15.35 8.57 3.41
CA LEU A 86 -14.34 7.51 3.40
C LEU A 86 -14.69 6.42 4.43
N LYS A 87 -14.95 5.22 3.93
CA LYS A 87 -15.31 4.03 4.71
C LYS A 87 -14.13 3.09 4.91
N GLU A 88 -13.29 2.97 3.88
CA GLU A 88 -12.18 2.03 3.86
C GLU A 88 -10.90 2.69 3.32
N PHE A 89 -9.82 2.56 4.08
CA PHE A 89 -8.47 2.82 3.60
C PHE A 89 -7.63 1.57 3.82
N THR A 90 -7.43 0.82 2.73
CA THR A 90 -6.71 -0.45 2.76
C THR A 90 -5.24 -0.26 2.40
N ILE A 91 -4.38 -1.01 3.08
CA ILE A 91 -2.98 -1.19 2.73
C ILE A 91 -2.66 -2.68 2.54
N GLU A 92 -1.98 -3.02 1.44
CA GLU A 92 -1.37 -4.34 1.26
C GLU A 92 -0.08 -4.46 2.06
N THR A 93 0.10 -5.61 2.70
CA THR A 93 1.22 -5.91 3.59
C THR A 93 1.67 -7.35 3.43
N ASN A 94 2.89 -7.65 3.87
CA ASN A 94 3.33 -9.02 4.13
C ASN A 94 3.33 -9.29 5.64
N PRO A 95 3.25 -10.56 6.09
CA PRO A 95 3.31 -10.92 7.51
C PRO A 95 4.55 -10.35 8.22
N ASP A 96 5.71 -10.43 7.58
CA ASP A 96 7.01 -9.94 8.10
C ASP A 96 7.11 -8.41 8.24
N ASP A 97 6.24 -7.65 7.57
CA ASP A 97 6.17 -6.19 7.71
C ASP A 97 5.35 -5.75 8.93
N LEU A 98 4.43 -6.60 9.42
CA LEU A 98 3.47 -6.27 10.49
C LEU A 98 4.06 -6.39 11.90
N VAL A 99 5.25 -5.81 12.10
CA VAL A 99 5.85 -5.74 13.44
C VAL A 99 5.09 -4.74 14.34
N PRO A 100 5.07 -4.95 15.69
CA PRO A 100 4.30 -4.10 16.60
C PRO A 100 4.56 -2.60 16.46
N GLN A 101 5.81 -2.21 16.20
CA GLN A 101 6.19 -0.81 16.01
C GLN A 101 5.54 -0.19 14.78
N TYR A 102 5.50 -0.93 13.66
CA TYR A 102 4.87 -0.48 12.43
C TYR A 102 3.35 -0.34 12.62
N ILE A 103 2.70 -1.37 13.16
CA ILE A 103 1.24 -1.33 13.45
C ILE A 103 0.91 -0.14 14.37
N LYS A 104 1.74 0.10 15.39
CA LYS A 104 1.55 1.24 16.29
C LYS A 104 1.69 2.59 15.58
N SER A 105 2.62 2.72 14.64
CA SER A 105 2.80 3.95 13.88
C SER A 105 1.60 4.27 12.97
N LEU A 106 0.93 3.25 12.45
CA LEU A 106 -0.25 3.41 11.59
C LEU A 106 -1.50 3.90 12.32
N ARG A 107 -1.56 3.83 13.66
CA ARG A 107 -2.70 4.35 14.45
C ARG A 107 -2.98 5.84 14.23
N GLY A 108 -1.98 6.60 13.81
CA GLY A 108 -2.13 8.01 13.48
C GLY A 108 -2.52 8.29 12.02
N THR A 109 -2.76 7.26 11.22
CA THR A 109 -3.16 7.37 9.81
C THR A 109 -4.66 7.07 9.65
N LEU A 110 -5.18 7.22 8.43
CA LEU A 110 -6.55 6.83 8.08
C LEU A 110 -6.69 5.35 7.73
N ILE A 111 -5.59 4.56 7.75
CA ILE A 111 -5.63 3.12 7.47
C ILE A 111 -6.54 2.42 8.49
N ASN A 112 -7.54 1.70 8.00
CA ASN A 112 -8.49 0.93 8.81
C ASN A 112 -8.65 -0.53 8.35
N ARG A 113 -7.96 -0.94 7.27
CA ARG A 113 -7.97 -2.31 6.74
C ARG A 113 -6.59 -2.75 6.27
N PHE A 114 -6.22 -3.99 6.57
CA PHE A 114 -5.02 -4.65 6.06
C PHE A 114 -5.41 -5.77 5.10
N SER A 115 -4.74 -5.82 3.94
CA SER A 115 -4.74 -6.97 3.05
C SER A 115 -3.38 -7.67 3.21
N ILE A 116 -3.37 -8.87 3.79
CA ILE A 116 -2.13 -9.53 4.19
C ILE A 116 -1.82 -10.67 3.24
N GLY A 117 -0.67 -10.59 2.56
CA GLY A 117 -0.20 -11.59 1.61
C GLY A 117 0.45 -12.79 2.32
N THR A 118 -0.32 -13.70 2.89
CA THR A 118 0.18 -14.91 3.57
C THR A 118 0.65 -15.99 2.59
N GLN A 119 -0.05 -16.18 1.49
CA GLN A 119 0.17 -17.10 0.38
C GLN A 119 0.07 -18.60 0.76
N SER A 120 0.70 -19.05 1.86
CA SER A 120 0.63 -20.39 2.39
C SER A 120 0.88 -20.40 3.90
N PHE A 121 0.47 -21.46 4.57
CA PHE A 121 0.78 -21.78 5.97
C PHE A 121 1.75 -22.96 6.08
N PHE A 122 2.46 -23.31 5.00
CA PHE A 122 3.47 -24.35 4.96
C PHE A 122 4.83 -23.75 4.57
N ASP A 123 5.85 -23.99 5.39
CA ASP A 123 7.20 -23.43 5.16
C ASP A 123 7.81 -23.88 3.83
N ALA A 124 7.57 -25.14 3.41
CA ALA A 124 8.06 -25.63 2.12
C ALA A 124 7.51 -24.82 0.92
N ASP A 125 6.23 -24.45 0.96
CA ASP A 125 5.60 -23.63 -0.08
C ASP A 125 6.16 -22.21 -0.07
N LEU A 126 6.29 -21.62 1.13
CA LEU A 126 6.81 -20.27 1.29
C LEU A 126 8.27 -20.15 0.80
N GLN A 127 9.10 -21.17 1.08
CA GLN A 127 10.46 -21.26 0.57
C GLN A 127 10.48 -21.41 -0.95
N TYR A 128 9.65 -22.28 -1.53
CA TYR A 128 9.53 -22.45 -2.98
C TYR A 128 9.09 -21.16 -3.66
N MET A 129 8.18 -20.41 -3.06
CA MET A 129 7.70 -19.12 -3.54
C MET A 129 8.67 -17.96 -3.28
N ASN A 130 9.80 -18.21 -2.63
CA ASN A 130 10.77 -17.19 -2.19
C ASN A 130 10.12 -16.08 -1.34
N ARG A 131 9.30 -16.48 -0.34
CA ARG A 131 8.70 -15.54 0.63
C ARG A 131 9.68 -15.22 1.75
N ALA A 132 9.59 -13.99 2.28
CA ALA A 132 10.44 -13.53 3.38
C ALA A 132 9.97 -14.05 4.74
N HIS A 133 8.66 -14.30 4.90
CA HIS A 133 8.06 -14.82 6.13
C HIS A 133 7.94 -16.35 6.14
N ASN A 134 7.77 -16.91 7.32
CA ASN A 134 7.51 -18.34 7.56
C ASN A 134 6.03 -18.60 7.93
N ALA A 135 5.65 -19.89 8.07
CA ALA A 135 4.29 -20.29 8.39
C ALA A 135 3.79 -19.78 9.75
N GLN A 136 4.67 -19.64 10.74
CA GLN A 136 4.31 -19.13 12.07
C GLN A 136 4.00 -17.63 12.01
N GLU A 137 4.76 -16.84 11.25
CA GLU A 137 4.48 -15.42 11.03
C GLU A 137 3.17 -15.21 10.28
N ALA A 138 2.88 -16.09 9.28
CA ALA A 138 1.61 -16.07 8.56
C ALA A 138 0.41 -16.33 9.46
#